data_10a0add161b52d6bcc899e205d2532a1
#
_entry.id   10a0add161b52d6bcc899e205d2532a1
#
_cell.length_a   1.000
_cell.length_b   1.000
_cell.length_c   1.000
_cell.angle_alpha   90.00
_cell.angle_beta   90.00
_cell.angle_gamma   90.00
#
_symmetry.space_group_name_H-M   'P 1'
#
loop_
_entity.id
_entity.type
_entity.pdbx_description
1 polymer ?
#
loop_
_entity_poly.entity_id
_entity_poly.type
_entity_poly.pdbx_seq_one_letter_code
_entity_poly.pdbx_strand_id
1 'polypeptide(L)'
;MKKFVLFFVAILLVSCNPREEKESCDVVDLTPFQNEEVSDDIVQYVEDVQLIALETSDSCLIMGYPQNIIIDDDRIIIVEFQVSRQPVKIFDRKGQFIASVKTGQGPGEVSMAYTAAVDKKLKQILVSHDEGIMYYDYDGKYIKDDRLDFYFYQFEVYRDELVFIVCGHQTNEMLGEKGGYKVYVMDREYNVKSFNH
;
A
#
# COMPACT_ATOMS: atom_id res chain seq x y z
N MET A 1 21.67 -2.77 60.20
CA MET A 1 22.20 -2.96 58.82
C MET A 1 21.50 -4.10 58.07
N LYS A 2 21.25 -5.28 58.66
CA LYS A 2 20.58 -6.41 57.97
C LYS A 2 19.13 -6.13 57.51
N LYS A 3 18.38 -5.31 58.20
CA LYS A 3 16.97 -4.99 57.84
C LYS A 3 16.86 -4.00 56.66
N PHE A 4 17.87 -3.18 56.44
CA PHE A 4 17.90 -2.22 55.33
C PHE A 4 18.24 -2.88 53.99
N VAL A 5 19.08 -3.93 54.02
CA VAL A 5 19.44 -4.71 52.81
C VAL A 5 18.27 -5.54 52.32
N LEU A 6 17.42 -6.07 53.25
CA LEU A 6 16.24 -6.85 52.86
C LEU A 6 15.17 -5.98 52.18
N PHE A 7 15.06 -4.70 52.57
CA PHE A 7 14.10 -3.78 51.98
C PHE A 7 14.54 -3.34 50.58
N PHE A 8 15.84 -3.23 50.32
CA PHE A 8 16.37 -2.87 49.00
C PHE A 8 16.29 -4.05 48.00
N VAL A 9 16.42 -5.29 48.47
CA VAL A 9 16.24 -6.48 47.62
C VAL A 9 14.76 -6.69 47.24
N ALA A 10 13.81 -6.33 48.14
CA ALA A 10 12.38 -6.42 47.81
C ALA A 10 11.93 -5.42 46.75
N ILE A 11 12.56 -4.24 46.64
CA ILE A 11 12.24 -3.22 45.62
C ILE A 11 12.76 -3.64 44.25
N LEU A 12 13.84 -4.41 44.18
CA LEU A 12 14.40 -4.89 42.90
C LEU A 12 13.58 -6.02 42.23
N LEU A 13 12.70 -6.68 42.99
CA LEU A 13 11.87 -7.77 42.48
C LEU A 13 10.52 -7.29 41.90
N VAL A 14 10.17 -6.02 42.00
CA VAL A 14 8.90 -5.47 41.49
C VAL A 14 9.09 -4.81 40.13
N SER A 15 10.34 -4.68 39.65
CA SER A 15 10.65 -3.93 38.43
C SER A 15 11.01 -4.82 37.25
N CYS A 16 10.22 -5.84 36.94
CA CYS A 16 10.29 -6.47 35.60
C CYS A 16 9.00 -7.25 35.36
N ASN A 17 7.97 -6.55 34.97
CA ASN A 17 6.93 -7.14 34.17
C ASN A 17 6.87 -6.33 32.87
N PRO A 18 7.58 -6.74 31.81
CA PRO A 18 7.25 -6.25 30.48
C PRO A 18 5.83 -6.74 30.21
N ARG A 19 4.86 -5.85 30.29
CA ARG A 19 3.61 -6.05 29.60
C ARG A 19 4.00 -6.16 28.12
N GLU A 20 4.12 -7.38 27.63
CA GLU A 20 3.86 -7.63 26.23
C GLU A 20 2.41 -7.19 26.01
N GLU A 21 2.22 -5.99 25.51
CA GLU A 21 1.02 -5.69 24.76
C GLU A 21 1.06 -6.65 23.56
N LYS A 22 0.39 -7.80 23.73
CA LYS A 22 -0.07 -8.57 22.60
C LYS A 22 -0.97 -7.60 21.84
N GLU A 23 -0.44 -6.98 20.79
CA GLU A 23 -1.29 -6.49 19.73
C GLU A 23 -2.20 -7.66 19.36
N SER A 24 -3.47 -7.55 19.73
CA SER A 24 -4.48 -8.48 19.27
C SER A 24 -4.61 -8.26 17.78
N CYS A 25 -3.89 -9.06 17.01
CA CYS A 25 -4.22 -9.19 15.61
C CYS A 25 -5.66 -9.71 15.60
N ASP A 26 -6.59 -8.95 15.03
CA ASP A 26 -7.95 -9.43 14.83
C ASP A 26 -7.87 -10.62 13.87
N VAL A 27 -7.87 -11.81 14.45
CA VAL A 27 -7.89 -13.05 13.67
C VAL A 27 -9.31 -13.21 13.14
N VAL A 28 -9.46 -13.08 11.84
CA VAL A 28 -10.72 -13.41 11.19
C VAL A 28 -10.84 -14.93 11.16
N ASP A 29 -11.77 -15.48 11.95
CA ASP A 29 -12.06 -16.91 11.95
C ASP A 29 -12.92 -17.25 10.71
N LEU A 30 -12.32 -17.93 9.74
CA LEU A 30 -13.00 -18.39 8.54
C LEU A 30 -13.55 -19.82 8.67
N THR A 31 -13.39 -20.48 9.83
CA THR A 31 -13.89 -21.84 10.06
C THR A 31 -15.39 -22.01 9.82
N PRO A 32 -16.26 -21.03 10.16
CA PRO A 32 -17.70 -21.14 9.87
C PRO A 32 -18.01 -21.27 8.38
N PHE A 33 -17.15 -20.76 7.50
CA PHE A 33 -17.38 -20.77 6.05
C PHE A 33 -16.88 -22.06 5.37
N GLN A 34 -16.18 -22.95 6.07
CA GLN A 34 -15.64 -24.19 5.47
C GLN A 34 -16.72 -25.22 5.12
N ASN A 35 -17.89 -25.14 5.72
CA ASN A 35 -18.98 -26.11 5.55
C ASN A 35 -20.27 -25.51 5.00
N GLU A 36 -20.27 -24.22 4.66
CA GLU A 36 -21.43 -23.61 4.01
C GLU A 36 -21.35 -23.88 2.50
N GLU A 37 -22.43 -24.36 1.91
CA GLU A 37 -22.59 -24.33 0.46
C GLU A 37 -22.52 -22.85 0.07
N VAL A 38 -21.48 -22.50 -0.70
CA VAL A 38 -21.33 -21.14 -1.21
C VAL A 38 -22.54 -20.88 -2.10
N SER A 39 -23.46 -20.06 -1.61
CA SER A 39 -24.56 -19.59 -2.43
C SER A 39 -23.97 -18.75 -3.58
N ASP A 40 -24.27 -19.14 -4.82
CA ASP A 40 -23.90 -18.36 -6.00
C ASP A 40 -24.64 -17.00 -6.07
N ASP A 41 -25.56 -16.77 -5.14
CA ASP A 41 -26.35 -15.55 -5.08
C ASP A 41 -25.61 -14.43 -4.32
N ILE A 42 -24.66 -13.79 -5.00
CA ILE A 42 -23.93 -12.63 -4.49
C ILE A 42 -24.86 -11.43 -4.26
N VAL A 43 -26.04 -11.41 -4.86
CA VAL A 43 -26.97 -10.28 -4.82
C VAL A 43 -27.38 -9.90 -3.40
N GLN A 44 -27.48 -10.89 -2.50
CA GLN A 44 -27.82 -10.65 -1.09
C GLN A 44 -26.77 -9.80 -0.33
N TYR A 45 -25.55 -9.69 -0.85
CA TYR A 45 -24.44 -8.92 -0.25
C TYR A 45 -24.20 -7.59 -0.96
N VAL A 46 -24.95 -7.32 -2.03
CA VAL A 46 -24.78 -6.11 -2.85
C VAL A 46 -25.94 -5.16 -2.55
N GLU A 47 -25.65 -4.05 -1.91
CA GLU A 47 -26.63 -3.01 -1.59
C GLU A 47 -26.93 -2.12 -2.80
N ASP A 48 -25.90 -1.81 -3.60
CA ASP A 48 -26.03 -0.95 -4.79
C ASP A 48 -24.96 -1.29 -5.83
N VAL A 49 -25.27 -1.03 -7.09
CA VAL A 49 -24.34 -1.18 -8.22
C VAL A 49 -24.31 0.12 -9.01
N GLN A 50 -23.17 0.76 -9.05
CA GLN A 50 -22.94 1.96 -9.84
C GLN A 50 -22.10 1.63 -11.08
N LEU A 51 -22.63 1.99 -12.26
CA LEU A 51 -21.88 1.94 -13.51
C LEU A 51 -21.31 3.32 -13.82
N ILE A 52 -19.99 3.40 -13.98
CA ILE A 52 -19.29 4.62 -14.33
C ILE A 52 -18.68 4.41 -15.73
N ALA A 53 -19.19 5.14 -16.71
CA ALA A 53 -18.60 5.16 -18.05
C ALA A 53 -17.36 6.06 -18.05
N LEU A 54 -16.20 5.49 -18.35
CA LEU A 54 -14.98 6.28 -18.48
C LEU A 54 -14.93 6.97 -19.84
N GLU A 55 -14.45 8.20 -19.85
CA GLU A 55 -14.14 8.91 -21.10
C GLU A 55 -13.18 8.09 -21.96
N THR A 56 -13.44 8.06 -23.26
CA THR A 56 -12.66 7.30 -24.22
C THR A 56 -12.15 8.25 -25.30
N SER A 57 -10.84 8.51 -25.29
CA SER A 57 -10.13 9.29 -26.29
C SER A 57 -8.71 8.74 -26.44
N ASP A 58 -7.97 9.21 -27.44
CA ASP A 58 -6.58 8.80 -27.66
C ASP A 58 -5.68 9.08 -26.45
N SER A 59 -6.07 10.03 -25.60
CA SER A 59 -5.33 10.41 -24.39
C SER A 59 -5.63 9.54 -23.16
N CYS A 60 -6.74 8.81 -23.17
CA CYS A 60 -7.19 8.04 -22.01
C CYS A 60 -7.68 6.63 -22.33
N LEU A 61 -7.46 6.17 -23.56
CA LEU A 61 -7.82 4.82 -23.97
C LEU A 61 -7.09 3.79 -23.09
N ILE A 62 -7.87 2.90 -22.47
CA ILE A 62 -7.33 1.76 -21.75
C ILE A 62 -7.00 0.69 -22.79
N MET A 63 -5.71 0.41 -22.98
CA MET A 63 -5.21 -0.46 -24.04
C MET A 63 -4.85 -1.86 -23.56
N GLY A 64 -4.67 -2.04 -22.26
CA GLY A 64 -4.21 -3.28 -21.66
C GLY A 64 -5.12 -3.79 -20.56
N TYR A 65 -4.60 -4.75 -19.80
CA TYR A 65 -5.26 -5.20 -18.59
C TYR A 65 -4.92 -4.24 -17.45
N PRO A 66 -5.90 -3.64 -16.78
CA PRO A 66 -5.65 -2.88 -15.58
C PRO A 66 -4.98 -3.77 -14.55
N GLN A 67 -3.80 -3.41 -14.11
CA GLN A 67 -3.08 -4.12 -13.06
C GLN A 67 -3.56 -3.68 -11.68
N ASN A 68 -3.91 -2.41 -11.56
CA ASN A 68 -4.46 -1.84 -10.35
C ASN A 68 -5.54 -0.81 -10.71
N ILE A 69 -6.66 -0.85 -10.00
CA ILE A 69 -7.73 0.13 -10.10
C ILE A 69 -8.01 0.63 -8.69
N ILE A 70 -7.75 1.91 -8.45
CA ILE A 70 -7.99 2.55 -7.17
C ILE A 70 -9.17 3.49 -7.33
N ILE A 71 -10.15 3.35 -6.45
CA ILE A 71 -11.33 4.19 -6.40
C ILE A 71 -11.38 4.83 -5.02
N ASP A 72 -11.18 6.14 -4.97
CA ASP A 72 -11.36 6.90 -3.74
C ASP A 72 -12.53 7.88 -3.84
N ASP A 73 -12.65 8.79 -2.90
CA ASP A 73 -13.78 9.73 -2.85
C ASP A 73 -13.75 10.75 -3.99
N ASP A 74 -12.57 11.08 -4.53
CA ASP A 74 -12.37 12.14 -5.51
C ASP A 74 -11.96 11.61 -6.90
N ARG A 75 -11.28 10.46 -6.97
CA ARG A 75 -10.60 9.99 -8.19
C ARG A 75 -10.81 8.50 -8.45
N ILE A 76 -10.67 8.16 -9.72
CA ILE A 76 -10.46 6.79 -10.21
C ILE A 76 -9.09 6.77 -10.86
N ILE A 77 -8.18 5.96 -10.34
CA ILE A 77 -6.81 5.81 -10.86
C ILE A 77 -6.68 4.40 -11.44
N ILE A 78 -6.23 4.31 -12.67
CA ILE A 78 -6.03 3.03 -13.37
C ILE A 78 -4.56 2.91 -13.73
N VAL A 79 -3.94 1.83 -13.27
CA VAL A 79 -2.56 1.46 -13.63
C VAL A 79 -2.61 0.31 -14.63
N GLU A 80 -2.01 0.50 -15.79
CA GLU A 80 -1.90 -0.50 -16.85
C GLU A 80 -0.48 -1.06 -16.94
N PHE A 81 -0.38 -2.36 -17.07
CA PHE A 81 0.91 -3.03 -17.18
C PHE A 81 1.51 -2.86 -18.58
N GLN A 82 2.75 -2.41 -18.63
CA GLN A 82 3.75 -2.46 -19.74
C GLN A 82 3.36 -2.04 -21.16
N VAL A 83 2.11 -1.97 -21.55
CA VAL A 83 1.73 -1.79 -22.98
C VAL A 83 1.40 -0.34 -23.33
N SER A 84 1.13 0.47 -22.31
CA SER A 84 0.65 1.83 -22.50
C SER A 84 1.79 2.86 -22.45
N ARG A 85 1.79 3.80 -23.39
CA ARG A 85 2.63 5.01 -23.31
C ARG A 85 2.22 5.94 -22.15
N GLN A 86 1.11 5.63 -21.51
CA GLN A 86 0.52 6.37 -20.41
C GLN A 86 0.01 5.36 -19.38
N PRO A 87 0.91 4.76 -18.60
CA PRO A 87 0.58 3.61 -17.76
C PRO A 87 -0.34 3.94 -16.59
N VAL A 88 -0.45 5.20 -16.19
CA VAL A 88 -1.37 5.63 -15.13
C VAL A 88 -2.33 6.67 -15.68
N LYS A 89 -3.62 6.40 -15.56
CA LYS A 89 -4.71 7.29 -15.98
C LYS A 89 -5.54 7.70 -14.77
N ILE A 90 -5.87 8.98 -14.72
CA ILE A 90 -6.60 9.60 -13.62
C ILE A 90 -7.91 10.15 -14.16
N PHE A 91 -9.01 9.72 -13.56
CA PHE A 91 -10.36 10.18 -13.89
C PHE A 91 -11.03 10.75 -12.64
N ASP A 92 -12.01 11.60 -12.83
CA ASP A 92 -12.91 12.00 -11.76
C ASP A 92 -13.93 10.89 -11.45
N ARG A 93 -14.75 11.09 -10.44
CA ARG A 93 -15.80 10.13 -10.04
C ARG A 93 -16.95 10.01 -11.03
N LYS A 94 -17.03 10.87 -12.04
CA LYS A 94 -17.99 10.79 -13.15
C LYS A 94 -17.40 10.09 -14.38
N GLY A 95 -16.13 9.68 -14.31
CA GLY A 95 -15.43 9.03 -15.41
C GLY A 95 -14.80 9.99 -16.41
N GLN A 96 -14.76 11.31 -16.15
CA GLN A 96 -14.11 12.27 -17.03
C GLN A 96 -12.59 12.20 -16.83
N PHE A 97 -11.86 12.20 -17.93
CA PHE A 97 -10.40 12.15 -17.91
C PHE A 97 -9.81 13.45 -17.35
N ILE A 98 -8.85 13.31 -16.44
CA ILE A 98 -8.14 14.44 -15.83
C ILE A 98 -6.71 14.49 -16.37
N ALA A 99 -5.95 13.43 -16.20
CA ALA A 99 -4.54 13.39 -16.53
C ALA A 99 -4.03 11.95 -16.71
N SER A 100 -2.82 11.84 -17.25
CA SER A 100 -2.07 10.60 -17.28
C SER A 100 -0.60 10.84 -16.92
N VAL A 101 0.02 9.84 -16.30
CA VAL A 101 1.47 9.77 -16.15
C VAL A 101 2.05 9.12 -17.41
N LYS A 102 3.06 9.74 -17.98
CA LYS A 102 3.71 9.27 -19.21
C LYS A 102 4.84 8.30 -18.92
N THR A 103 5.08 7.38 -19.84
CA THR A 103 6.29 6.57 -19.86
C THR A 103 7.46 7.37 -20.41
N GLY A 104 8.59 7.34 -19.71
CA GLY A 104 9.81 8.01 -20.15
C GLY A 104 10.86 8.06 -19.06
N GLN A 105 11.86 8.91 -19.26
CA GLN A 105 12.96 9.16 -18.32
C GLN A 105 13.08 10.64 -17.95
N GLY A 106 12.11 11.44 -18.36
CA GLY A 106 12.04 12.85 -18.01
C GLY A 106 11.49 13.06 -16.58
N PRO A 107 11.62 14.27 -16.06
CA PRO A 107 11.04 14.62 -14.77
C PRO A 107 9.53 14.35 -14.75
N GLY A 108 9.09 13.49 -13.84
CA GLY A 108 7.69 13.10 -13.72
C GLY A 108 7.20 12.10 -14.78
N GLU A 109 8.11 11.47 -15.51
CA GLU A 109 7.83 10.32 -16.37
C GLU A 109 8.31 9.04 -15.69
N VAL A 110 7.55 7.96 -15.78
CA VAL A 110 7.93 6.66 -15.21
C VAL A 110 8.53 5.77 -16.28
N SER A 111 9.61 5.06 -15.98
CA SER A 111 10.16 4.03 -16.88
C SER A 111 9.16 2.89 -17.06
N MET A 112 8.58 2.45 -15.94
CA MET A 112 7.58 1.39 -15.86
C MET A 112 6.76 1.60 -14.57
N ALA A 113 5.44 1.61 -14.66
CA ALA A 113 4.56 1.65 -13.50
C ALA A 113 4.13 0.22 -13.14
N TYR A 114 4.35 -0.18 -11.90
CA TYR A 114 3.95 -1.52 -11.41
C TYR A 114 2.65 -1.48 -10.64
N THR A 115 2.54 -0.60 -9.68
CA THR A 115 1.36 -0.41 -8.86
C THR A 115 1.25 1.04 -8.40
N ALA A 116 0.12 1.39 -7.84
CA ALA A 116 -0.06 2.71 -7.23
C ALA A 116 -0.80 2.57 -5.91
N ALA A 117 -0.64 3.58 -5.07
CA ALA A 117 -1.42 3.78 -3.86
C ALA A 117 -1.86 5.24 -3.76
N VAL A 118 -2.85 5.53 -2.93
CA VAL A 118 -3.39 6.87 -2.75
C VAL A 118 -3.22 7.33 -1.31
N ASP A 119 -2.58 8.47 -1.14
CA ASP A 119 -2.61 9.20 0.12
C ASP A 119 -3.81 10.15 0.14
N LYS A 120 -4.90 9.70 0.73
CA LYS A 120 -6.15 10.49 0.81
C LYS A 120 -5.98 11.78 1.62
N LYS A 121 -5.10 11.77 2.64
CA LYS A 121 -4.87 12.93 3.52
C LYS A 121 -4.11 14.02 2.79
N LEU A 122 -3.07 13.66 2.05
CA LEU A 122 -2.24 14.60 1.30
C LEU A 122 -2.76 14.83 -0.13
N LYS A 123 -3.78 14.08 -0.57
CA LYS A 123 -4.29 14.07 -1.94
C LYS A 123 -3.18 13.82 -2.96
N GLN A 124 -2.44 12.73 -2.74
CA GLN A 124 -1.32 12.33 -3.57
C GLN A 124 -1.53 10.93 -4.12
N ILE A 125 -1.06 10.72 -5.35
CA ILE A 125 -0.97 9.43 -6.00
C ILE A 125 0.49 9.02 -5.97
N LEU A 126 0.76 7.87 -5.39
CA LEU A 126 2.08 7.27 -5.28
C LEU A 126 2.15 6.16 -6.32
N VAL A 127 3.12 6.22 -7.22
CA VAL A 127 3.30 5.24 -8.31
C VAL A 127 4.64 4.56 -8.15
N SER A 128 4.64 3.23 -8.01
CA SER A 128 5.89 2.46 -7.95
C SER A 128 6.49 2.29 -9.34
N HIS A 129 7.80 2.38 -9.41
CA HIS A 129 8.61 2.17 -10.60
C HIS A 129 9.88 1.38 -10.27
N ASP A 130 10.77 1.16 -11.25
CA ASP A 130 11.96 0.31 -11.11
C ASP A 130 12.88 0.72 -9.95
N GLU A 131 12.96 2.01 -9.63
CA GLU A 131 13.92 2.55 -8.67
C GLU A 131 13.27 3.09 -7.40
N GLY A 132 11.92 3.02 -7.26
CA GLY A 132 11.25 3.54 -6.07
C GLY A 132 9.80 3.95 -6.26
N ILE A 133 9.46 5.12 -5.73
CA ILE A 133 8.08 5.65 -5.73
C ILE A 133 8.08 7.10 -6.21
N MET A 134 7.36 7.38 -7.28
CA MET A 134 7.04 8.73 -7.73
C MET A 134 5.73 9.22 -7.15
N TYR A 135 5.70 10.48 -6.80
CA TYR A 135 4.55 11.16 -6.18
C TYR A 135 3.95 12.17 -7.15
N TYR A 136 2.65 12.14 -7.28
CA TYR A 136 1.85 13.09 -8.07
C TYR A 136 0.72 13.63 -7.22
N ASP A 137 0.25 14.83 -7.54
CA ASP A 137 -1.02 15.30 -7.01
C ASP A 137 -2.20 14.63 -7.75
N TYR A 138 -3.43 14.91 -7.31
CA TYR A 138 -4.65 14.34 -7.89
C TYR A 138 -4.96 14.86 -9.31
N ASP A 139 -4.22 15.82 -9.79
CA ASP A 139 -4.32 16.35 -11.16
C ASP A 139 -3.16 15.83 -12.04
N GLY A 140 -2.40 14.86 -11.53
CA GLY A 140 -1.31 14.18 -12.24
C GLY A 140 -0.03 14.99 -12.36
N LYS A 141 0.12 16.08 -11.59
CA LYS A 141 1.33 16.89 -11.57
C LYS A 141 2.38 16.23 -10.68
N TYR A 142 3.57 16.05 -11.22
CA TYR A 142 4.72 15.50 -10.49
C TYR A 142 5.10 16.33 -9.27
N ILE A 143 5.39 15.65 -8.17
CA ILE A 143 5.80 16.26 -6.89
C ILE A 143 7.26 15.91 -6.59
N LYS A 144 7.58 14.61 -6.49
CA LYS A 144 8.91 14.10 -6.16
C LYS A 144 9.07 12.65 -6.57
N ASP A 145 10.31 12.16 -6.48
CA ASP A 145 10.71 10.77 -6.65
C ASP A 145 11.55 10.34 -5.45
N ASP A 146 11.13 9.29 -4.77
CA ASP A 146 11.88 8.69 -3.67
C ASP A 146 12.48 7.36 -4.14
N ARG A 147 13.81 7.30 -4.24
CA ARG A 147 14.53 6.09 -4.59
C ARG A 147 14.61 5.15 -3.40
N LEU A 148 14.31 3.87 -3.65
CA LEU A 148 14.26 2.84 -2.61
C LEU A 148 15.22 1.72 -2.96
N ASP A 149 16.04 1.34 -1.98
CA ASP A 149 17.05 0.27 -2.12
C ASP A 149 16.49 -1.09 -1.68
N PHE A 150 15.18 -1.25 -1.59
CA PHE A 150 14.55 -2.52 -1.25
C PHE A 150 13.46 -2.89 -2.26
N TYR A 151 13.27 -4.19 -2.43
CA TYR A 151 12.25 -4.74 -3.32
C TYR A 151 10.91 -4.86 -2.63
N PHE A 152 9.85 -4.50 -3.35
CA PHE A 152 8.46 -4.76 -2.96
C PHE A 152 7.62 -5.06 -4.21
N TYR A 153 6.56 -5.82 -4.01
CA TYR A 153 5.62 -6.15 -5.08
C TYR A 153 4.43 -5.20 -5.11
N GLN A 154 3.91 -4.88 -3.95
CA GLN A 154 2.77 -4.00 -3.76
C GLN A 154 2.99 -3.14 -2.52
N PHE A 155 2.35 -2.00 -2.49
CA PHE A 155 2.32 -1.15 -1.30
C PHE A 155 1.01 -0.42 -1.18
N GLU A 156 0.69 0.03 0.02
CA GLU A 156 -0.49 0.80 0.35
C GLU A 156 -0.15 1.92 1.33
N VAL A 157 -0.97 2.96 1.32
CA VAL A 157 -0.93 4.02 2.31
C VAL A 157 -1.99 3.72 3.38
N TYR A 158 -1.55 3.42 4.58
CA TYR A 158 -2.45 3.19 5.70
C TYR A 158 -2.22 4.24 6.80
N ARG A 159 -3.16 5.15 6.99
CA ARG A 159 -3.01 6.31 7.87
C ARG A 159 -1.80 7.16 7.45
N ASP A 160 -0.81 7.33 8.33
CA ASP A 160 0.42 8.09 8.08
C ASP A 160 1.62 7.16 7.74
N GLU A 161 1.36 5.88 7.46
CA GLU A 161 2.37 4.85 7.23
C GLU A 161 2.27 4.26 5.83
N LEU A 162 3.35 3.63 5.39
CA LEU A 162 3.43 2.87 4.15
C LEU A 162 3.52 1.38 4.51
N VAL A 163 2.62 0.60 3.94
CA VAL A 163 2.62 -0.86 4.10
C VAL A 163 3.13 -1.48 2.81
N PHE A 164 4.26 -2.17 2.88
CA PHE A 164 4.88 -2.84 1.74
C PHE A 164 4.71 -4.34 1.82
N ILE A 165 4.40 -4.96 0.69
CA ILE A 165 4.25 -6.41 0.54
C ILE A 165 5.36 -6.92 -0.38
N VAL A 166 6.12 -7.91 0.10
CA VAL A 166 7.17 -8.59 -0.65
C VAL A 166 6.69 -9.97 -1.07
N CYS A 167 6.70 -10.23 -2.37
CA CYS A 167 6.21 -11.47 -2.93
C CYS A 167 7.27 -12.57 -2.99
N GLY A 168 6.85 -13.82 -2.82
CA GLY A 168 7.64 -15.00 -3.13
C GLY A 168 8.88 -15.21 -2.28
N HIS A 169 9.97 -15.59 -2.93
CA HIS A 169 11.25 -15.96 -2.30
C HIS A 169 12.22 -14.78 -2.18
N GLN A 170 11.80 -13.59 -2.55
CA GLN A 170 12.68 -12.44 -2.51
C GLN A 170 12.97 -12.00 -1.07
N THR A 171 14.21 -11.63 -0.83
CA THR A 171 14.69 -11.09 0.44
C THR A 171 15.28 -9.72 0.20
N ASN A 172 15.08 -8.83 1.14
CA ASN A 172 15.61 -7.47 1.12
C ASN A 172 16.89 -7.41 1.98
N GLU A 173 18.03 -7.78 1.41
CA GLU A 173 19.31 -7.81 2.11
C GLU A 173 19.67 -6.46 2.76
N MET A 174 19.24 -5.36 2.15
CA MET A 174 19.41 -4.00 2.67
C MET A 174 18.77 -3.78 4.03
N LEU A 175 17.71 -4.56 4.34
CA LEU A 175 17.01 -4.51 5.62
C LEU A 175 17.67 -5.41 6.68
N GLY A 176 18.82 -6.01 6.38
CA GLY A 176 19.60 -6.87 7.28
C GLY A 176 18.76 -8.05 7.80
N GLU A 177 18.76 -8.25 9.13
CA GLU A 177 17.99 -9.33 9.77
C GLU A 177 16.49 -9.27 9.48
N LYS A 178 15.95 -8.11 9.12
CA LYS A 178 14.55 -7.91 8.77
C LYS A 178 14.25 -8.26 7.30
N GLY A 179 15.24 -8.50 6.47
CA GLY A 179 15.08 -8.68 5.02
C GLY A 179 14.27 -9.90 4.58
N GLY A 180 14.02 -10.86 5.48
CA GLY A 180 13.26 -12.09 5.20
C GLY A 180 11.75 -11.97 5.38
N TYR A 181 11.25 -10.90 5.94
CA TYR A 181 9.84 -10.70 6.18
C TYR A 181 9.07 -10.35 4.90
N LYS A 182 7.76 -10.52 4.90
CA LYS A 182 6.89 -10.34 3.73
C LYS A 182 6.04 -9.09 3.77
N VAL A 183 5.79 -8.57 4.97
CA VAL A 183 5.05 -7.32 5.16
C VAL A 183 5.91 -6.39 6.00
N TYR A 184 6.06 -5.17 5.54
CA TYR A 184 6.76 -4.10 6.27
C TYR A 184 5.83 -2.92 6.44
N VAL A 185 5.75 -2.42 7.67
CA VAL A 185 5.13 -1.11 7.95
C VAL A 185 6.24 -0.12 8.18
N MET A 186 6.28 0.93 7.41
CA MET A 186 7.31 1.96 7.42
C MET A 186 6.71 3.34 7.62
N ASP A 187 7.47 4.25 8.21
CA ASP A 187 7.11 5.66 8.20
C ASP A 187 7.34 6.31 6.83
N ARG A 188 7.11 7.62 6.73
CA ARG A 188 7.27 8.37 5.47
C ARG A 188 8.75 8.60 5.07
N GLU A 189 9.67 8.36 5.95
CA GLU A 189 11.13 8.34 5.74
C GLU A 189 11.66 6.93 5.48
N TYR A 190 10.76 5.94 5.29
CA TYR A 190 11.05 4.52 5.02
C TYR A 190 11.79 3.79 6.16
N ASN A 191 11.69 4.28 7.40
CA ASN A 191 12.15 3.52 8.56
C ASN A 191 11.15 2.42 8.92
N VAL A 192 11.65 1.20 9.08
CA VAL A 192 10.80 0.04 9.44
C VAL A 192 10.31 0.17 10.87
N LYS A 193 9.00 0.27 11.04
CA LYS A 193 8.31 0.30 12.35
C LYS A 193 7.88 -1.08 12.80
N SER A 194 7.29 -1.85 11.91
CA SER A 194 6.91 -3.24 12.18
C SER A 194 7.05 -4.11 10.92
N PHE A 195 7.06 -5.42 11.12
CA PHE A 195 7.18 -6.38 10.03
C PHE A 195 6.51 -7.70 10.41
N ASN A 196 6.07 -8.47 9.40
CA ASN A 196 5.42 -9.76 9.59
C ASN A 196 5.81 -10.74 8.47
N HIS A 197 5.66 -12.06 8.76
CA HIS A 197 5.93 -13.15 7.82
C HIS A 197 4.77 -13.42 6.86
#